data_c4b65b7ff44940266a2d219ce6c49592
#
_entry.id   c4b65b7ff44940266a2d219ce6c49592
#
_cell.length_a   1.000
_cell.length_b   1.000
_cell.length_c   1.000
_cell.angle_alpha   90.00
_cell.angle_beta   90.00
_cell.angle_gamma   90.00
#
_symmetry.space_group_name_H-M   'P 1'
#
loop_
_entity.id
_entity.type
_entity.pdbx_description
1 polymer ?
#
loop_
_entity_poly.entity_id
_entity_poly.type
_entity_poly.pdbx_seq_one_letter_code
_entity_poly.pdbx_strand_id
1 'polypeptide(L)'
;MAIHKIKFFAGRGSRYLAEKIVASYGTTLGNSEVQQFSDGEFQPCFNESIRGCTVFIIQSTFPPLDNLMELLMMIDAARRASAYKVIAVMPYFGWARQDRKDRPRVPIGAKLVANMLVAAGVDRIMTMDLHADQIQGFFDVPVDALYASGIFVPYIKSLNIEEIGRASCRERVFVPV
;
A
#
# COMPACT_ATOMS: atom_id res chain seq x y z
N MET A 1 -0.38 29.89 1.71
CA MET A 1 -0.54 28.50 2.11
C MET A 1 0.76 28.01 2.72
N ALA A 2 0.77 27.49 3.95
CA ALA A 2 1.97 26.91 4.52
C ALA A 2 2.32 25.61 3.75
N ILE A 3 3.50 25.55 3.14
CA ILE A 3 3.98 24.35 2.48
C ILE A 3 4.48 23.41 3.59
N HIS A 4 3.71 22.34 3.87
CA HIS A 4 4.14 21.33 4.82
C HIS A 4 5.28 20.51 4.22
N LYS A 5 6.32 20.26 5.02
CA LYS A 5 7.44 19.40 4.61
C LYS A 5 6.93 17.98 4.35
N ILE A 6 7.36 17.39 3.24
CA ILE A 6 7.02 16.00 2.88
C ILE A 6 8.14 15.09 3.38
N LYS A 7 7.76 13.96 3.98
CA LYS A 7 8.68 12.91 4.40
C LYS A 7 8.16 11.55 4.00
N PHE A 8 9.07 10.68 3.58
CA PHE A 8 8.77 9.33 3.15
C PHE A 8 9.44 8.33 4.08
N PHE A 9 8.68 7.32 4.50
CA PHE A 9 9.17 6.22 5.32
C PHE A 9 8.74 4.90 4.69
N ALA A 10 9.47 3.84 4.98
CA ALA A 10 9.19 2.51 4.46
C ALA A 10 9.04 1.52 5.59
N GLY A 11 8.04 0.66 5.48
CA GLY A 11 8.04 -0.57 6.23
C GLY A 11 9.03 -1.59 5.64
N ARG A 12 9.40 -2.59 6.46
CA ARG A 12 10.43 -3.60 6.12
C ARG A 12 10.11 -4.34 4.82
N GLY A 13 8.84 -4.69 4.59
CA GLY A 13 8.43 -5.46 3.41
C GLY A 13 8.49 -4.70 2.08
N SER A 14 8.60 -3.37 2.10
CA SER A 14 8.58 -2.55 0.87
C SER A 14 9.75 -1.58 0.74
N ARG A 15 10.79 -1.73 1.55
CA ARG A 15 11.92 -0.82 1.60
C ARG A 15 12.60 -0.65 0.23
N TYR A 16 12.86 -1.75 -0.48
CA TYR A 16 13.48 -1.74 -1.81
C TYR A 16 12.69 -0.91 -2.84
N LEU A 17 11.34 -0.96 -2.76
CA LEU A 17 10.47 -0.20 -3.64
C LEU A 17 10.40 1.26 -3.22
N ALA A 18 10.33 1.51 -1.92
CA ALA A 18 10.31 2.85 -1.36
C ALA A 18 11.57 3.64 -1.72
N GLU A 19 12.74 3.01 -1.69
CA GLU A 19 14.02 3.61 -2.11
C GLU A 19 13.97 4.06 -3.58
N LYS A 20 13.38 3.26 -4.46
CA LYS A 20 13.19 3.63 -5.88
C LYS A 20 12.19 4.77 -6.05
N ILE A 21 11.10 4.76 -5.28
CA ILE A 21 10.07 5.82 -5.32
C ILE A 21 10.69 7.16 -4.90
N VAL A 22 11.41 7.21 -3.77
CA VAL A 22 12.00 8.46 -3.30
C VAL A 22 13.13 8.96 -4.20
N ALA A 23 13.91 8.06 -4.79
CA ALA A 23 14.93 8.41 -5.78
C ALA A 23 14.30 9.04 -7.03
N SER A 24 13.19 8.49 -7.51
CA SER A 24 12.42 9.06 -8.64
C SER A 24 11.78 10.41 -8.28
N TYR A 25 11.40 10.61 -7.05
CA TYR A 25 10.86 11.88 -6.55
C TYR A 25 11.95 12.95 -6.30
N GLY A 26 13.22 12.55 -6.27
CA GLY A 26 14.36 13.43 -6.01
C GLY A 26 14.62 13.69 -4.52
N THR A 27 14.33 12.70 -3.66
CA THR A 27 14.55 12.78 -2.21
C THR A 27 15.08 11.45 -1.65
N THR A 28 15.19 11.35 -0.33
CA THR A 28 15.60 10.14 0.38
C THR A 28 14.55 9.71 1.39
N LEU A 29 14.60 8.44 1.81
CA LEU A 29 13.80 7.97 2.93
C LEU A 29 14.20 8.68 4.23
N GLY A 30 13.21 8.96 5.06
CA GLY A 30 13.40 9.38 6.43
C GLY A 30 13.97 8.24 7.28
N ASN A 31 14.57 8.61 8.40
CA ASN A 31 15.17 7.66 9.34
C ASN A 31 14.08 7.04 10.23
N SER A 32 13.88 5.74 10.09
CA SER A 32 12.99 4.92 10.92
C SER A 32 13.61 3.56 11.14
N GLU A 33 13.29 2.96 12.28
CA GLU A 33 13.72 1.62 12.65
C GLU A 33 12.57 0.80 13.20
N VAL A 34 12.74 -0.50 13.25
CA VAL A 34 11.80 -1.44 13.88
C VAL A 34 12.58 -2.22 14.92
N GLN A 35 12.28 -1.97 16.18
CA GLN A 35 12.81 -2.75 17.29
C GLN A 35 12.08 -4.08 17.37
N GLN A 36 12.81 -5.19 17.41
CA GLN A 36 12.27 -6.52 17.60
C GLN A 36 12.46 -6.95 19.04
N PHE A 37 11.41 -7.49 19.66
CA PHE A 37 11.46 -8.06 21.00
C PHE A 37 11.66 -9.58 20.98
N SER A 38 12.08 -10.15 22.10
CA SER A 38 12.43 -11.57 22.21
C SER A 38 11.24 -12.53 22.11
N ASP A 39 10.03 -12.03 22.38
CA ASP A 39 8.77 -12.75 22.27
C ASP A 39 8.17 -12.72 20.85
N GLY A 40 8.80 -11.98 19.92
CA GLY A 40 8.37 -11.84 18.54
C GLY A 40 7.58 -10.56 18.27
N GLU A 41 7.22 -9.80 19.29
CA GLU A 41 6.64 -8.46 19.11
C GLU A 41 7.66 -7.49 18.49
N PHE A 42 7.17 -6.40 17.90
CA PHE A 42 8.04 -5.37 17.33
C PHE A 42 7.43 -3.99 17.50
N GLN A 43 8.27 -2.97 17.46
CA GLN A 43 7.89 -1.57 17.61
C GLN A 43 8.58 -0.71 16.56
N PRO A 44 7.86 -0.15 15.57
CA PRO A 44 8.42 0.84 14.67
C PRO A 44 8.60 2.20 15.37
N CYS A 45 9.68 2.90 15.01
CA CYS A 45 10.02 4.19 15.54
C CYS A 45 10.50 5.14 14.43
N PHE A 46 10.12 6.40 14.49
CA PHE A 46 10.68 7.47 13.65
C PHE A 46 11.83 8.12 14.40
N ASN A 47 13.05 8.00 13.89
CA ASN A 47 14.26 8.56 14.52
C ASN A 47 14.50 10.03 14.17
N GLU A 48 13.48 10.71 13.66
CA GLU A 48 13.51 12.14 13.34
C GLU A 48 12.16 12.80 13.58
N SER A 49 12.14 14.11 13.77
CA SER A 49 10.89 14.84 13.97
C SER A 49 10.05 14.85 12.70
N ILE A 50 8.79 14.42 12.81
CA ILE A 50 7.79 14.44 11.75
C ILE A 50 6.63 15.41 12.07
N ARG A 51 6.77 16.18 13.15
CA ARG A 51 5.73 17.15 13.56
C ARG A 51 5.42 18.14 12.44
N GLY A 52 4.14 18.27 12.13
CA GLY A 52 3.64 19.17 11.08
C GLY A 52 4.01 18.77 9.64
N CYS A 53 4.63 17.60 9.44
CA CYS A 53 4.96 17.09 8.11
C CYS A 53 3.78 16.32 7.49
N THR A 54 3.74 16.29 6.16
CA THR A 54 2.99 15.29 5.42
C THR A 54 3.85 14.03 5.31
N VAL A 55 3.39 12.94 5.89
CA VAL A 55 4.14 11.68 6.02
C VAL A 55 3.55 10.64 5.06
N PHE A 56 4.38 10.12 4.17
CA PHE A 56 4.08 8.97 3.33
C PHE A 56 4.71 7.73 3.92
N ILE A 57 3.92 6.70 4.18
CA ILE A 57 4.38 5.40 4.67
C ILE A 57 4.17 4.37 3.57
N ILE A 58 5.25 3.82 3.04
CA ILE A 58 5.23 2.89 1.91
C ILE A 58 5.37 1.48 2.46
N GLN A 59 4.30 0.70 2.38
CA GLN A 59 4.28 -0.69 2.85
C GLN A 59 3.18 -1.50 2.15
N SER A 60 3.56 -2.52 1.42
CA SER A 60 2.64 -3.54 0.91
C SER A 60 2.21 -4.47 2.03
N THR A 61 0.94 -4.88 2.04
CA THR A 61 0.35 -5.68 3.11
C THR A 61 0.15 -7.16 2.74
N PHE A 62 1.06 -7.71 1.90
CA PHE A 62 1.13 -9.15 1.64
C PHE A 62 1.60 -9.93 2.90
N PRO A 63 1.32 -11.24 2.99
CA PRO A 63 1.83 -12.04 4.10
C PRO A 63 3.36 -11.97 4.26
N PRO A 64 3.89 -11.99 5.48
CA PRO A 64 3.21 -12.28 6.75
C PRO A 64 2.36 -11.12 7.26
N LEU A 65 1.49 -11.39 8.26
CA LEU A 65 0.59 -10.39 8.88
C LEU A 65 1.35 -9.20 9.46
N ASP A 66 2.59 -9.39 9.84
CA ASP A 66 3.50 -8.36 10.37
C ASP A 66 3.58 -7.14 9.44
N ASN A 67 3.53 -7.33 8.13
CA ASN A 67 3.54 -6.22 7.18
C ASN A 67 2.34 -5.27 7.35
N LEU A 68 1.15 -5.82 7.63
CA LEU A 68 -0.02 -5.01 7.94
C LEU A 68 0.10 -4.38 9.32
N MET A 69 0.51 -5.17 10.32
CA MET A 69 0.63 -4.67 11.69
C MET A 69 1.66 -3.55 11.80
N GLU A 70 2.81 -3.70 11.13
CA GLU A 70 3.84 -2.67 11.07
C GLU A 70 3.29 -1.37 10.45
N LEU A 71 2.54 -1.46 9.35
CA LEU A 71 1.89 -0.28 8.73
C LEU A 71 0.93 0.41 9.71
N LEU A 72 0.07 -0.34 10.41
CA LEU A 72 -0.87 0.20 11.38
C LEU A 72 -0.14 0.93 12.53
N MET A 73 0.91 0.32 13.07
CA MET A 73 1.71 0.91 14.14
C MET A 73 2.47 2.16 13.67
N MET A 74 2.99 2.18 12.44
CA MET A 74 3.62 3.37 11.86
C MET A 74 2.61 4.51 11.69
N ILE A 75 1.39 4.23 11.27
CA ILE A 75 0.32 5.23 11.14
C ILE A 75 -0.01 5.82 12.51
N ASP A 76 -0.24 4.98 13.53
CA ASP A 76 -0.53 5.43 14.90
C ASP A 76 0.64 6.27 15.47
N ALA A 77 1.88 5.82 15.30
CA ALA A 77 3.07 6.54 15.73
C ALA A 77 3.18 7.92 15.05
N ALA A 78 2.89 8.01 13.73
CA ALA A 78 2.90 9.26 13.01
C ALA A 78 1.83 10.24 13.53
N ARG A 79 0.62 9.75 13.83
CA ARG A 79 -0.45 10.56 14.43
C ARG A 79 -0.06 11.08 15.79
N ARG A 80 0.49 10.22 16.68
CA ARG A 80 0.96 10.60 18.01
C ARG A 80 2.12 11.58 17.96
N ALA A 81 2.98 11.51 16.93
CA ALA A 81 4.06 12.45 16.69
C ALA A 81 3.59 13.78 16.06
N SER A 82 2.27 14.01 15.94
CA SER A 82 1.65 15.22 15.39
C SER A 82 2.02 15.49 13.94
N ALA A 83 2.08 14.44 13.09
CA ALA A 83 2.13 14.61 11.65
C ALA A 83 0.90 15.41 11.17
N TYR A 84 1.09 16.27 10.18
CA TYR A 84 -0.02 17.04 9.59
C TYR A 84 -0.99 16.15 8.82
N LYS A 85 -0.43 15.26 7.98
CA LYS A 85 -1.19 14.23 7.26
C LYS A 85 -0.39 12.94 7.21
N VAL A 86 -1.08 11.82 7.28
CA VAL A 86 -0.52 10.47 7.13
C VAL A 86 -1.13 9.80 5.92
N ILE A 87 -0.30 9.46 4.95
CA ILE A 87 -0.70 8.83 3.68
C ILE A 87 -0.07 7.44 3.65
N ALA A 88 -0.91 6.41 3.60
CA ALA A 88 -0.45 5.04 3.42
C ALA A 88 -0.34 4.71 1.94
N VAL A 89 0.86 4.39 1.48
CA VAL A 89 1.14 3.93 0.13
C VAL A 89 1.28 2.42 0.16
N MET A 90 0.25 1.74 -0.32
CA MET A 90 0.16 0.29 -0.34
C MET A 90 0.17 -0.22 -1.78
N PRO A 91 1.34 -0.45 -2.39
CA PRO A 91 1.40 -1.00 -3.75
C PRO A 91 0.65 -2.32 -3.90
N TYR A 92 0.62 -3.12 -2.84
CA TYR A 92 -0.22 -4.31 -2.74
C TYR A 92 -1.13 -4.22 -1.51
N PHE A 93 -2.45 -4.21 -1.74
CA PHE A 93 -3.46 -4.25 -0.69
C PHE A 93 -3.85 -5.71 -0.41
N GLY A 94 -3.37 -6.24 0.72
CA GLY A 94 -3.68 -7.59 1.17
C GLY A 94 -5.15 -7.78 1.53
N TRP A 95 -5.60 -9.04 1.50
CA TRP A 95 -7.01 -9.43 1.77
C TRP A 95 -8.04 -8.84 0.78
N ALA A 96 -7.63 -8.14 -0.26
CA ALA A 96 -8.52 -7.56 -1.27
C ALA A 96 -9.45 -8.58 -1.93
N ARG A 97 -9.04 -9.86 -2.03
CA ARG A 97 -9.87 -10.95 -2.58
C ARG A 97 -11.11 -11.27 -1.73
N GLN A 98 -11.13 -10.82 -0.45
CA GLN A 98 -12.24 -11.00 0.47
C GLN A 98 -13.11 -9.72 0.48
N ASP A 99 -13.53 -9.27 -0.69
CA ASP A 99 -14.33 -8.05 -0.88
C ASP A 99 -15.83 -8.28 -0.71
N ARG A 100 -16.27 -9.53 -0.65
CA ARG A 100 -17.66 -9.95 -0.51
C ARG A 100 -17.79 -11.29 0.20
N LYS A 101 -18.99 -11.60 0.66
CA LYS A 101 -19.32 -12.93 1.16
C LYS A 101 -19.58 -13.86 -0.03
N ASP A 102 -18.74 -14.85 -0.23
CA ASP A 102 -18.92 -15.93 -1.19
C ASP A 102 -19.78 -17.09 -0.64
N ARG A 103 -19.89 -17.17 0.70
CA ARG A 103 -20.69 -18.16 1.43
C ARG A 103 -21.14 -17.59 2.80
N PRO A 104 -22.10 -18.23 3.45
CA PRO A 104 -22.52 -17.82 4.81
C PRO A 104 -21.36 -17.91 5.83
N ARG A 105 -21.37 -16.99 6.82
CA ARG A 105 -20.48 -17.00 8.00
C ARG A 105 -19.00 -16.75 7.67
N VAL A 106 -18.68 -16.08 6.57
CA VAL A 106 -17.32 -15.63 6.25
C VAL A 106 -17.17 -14.12 6.47
N PRO A 107 -15.96 -13.63 6.75
CA PRO A 107 -15.69 -12.20 6.87
C PRO A 107 -15.71 -11.50 5.50
N ILE A 108 -15.71 -10.17 5.55
CA ILE A 108 -15.31 -9.30 4.44
C ILE A 108 -13.96 -8.70 4.83
N GLY A 109 -12.88 -9.43 4.55
CA GLY A 109 -11.54 -9.10 5.02
C GLY A 109 -11.05 -7.75 4.49
N ALA A 110 -11.36 -7.40 3.25
CA ALA A 110 -11.01 -6.10 2.67
C ALA A 110 -11.62 -4.94 3.46
N LYS A 111 -12.90 -5.04 3.88
CA LYS A 111 -13.55 -4.01 4.71
C LYS A 111 -12.96 -3.95 6.12
N LEU A 112 -12.63 -5.10 6.71
CA LEU A 112 -11.99 -5.14 8.02
C LEU A 112 -10.64 -4.40 8.00
N VAL A 113 -9.78 -4.70 7.03
CA VAL A 113 -8.48 -4.03 6.88
C VAL A 113 -8.65 -2.54 6.62
N ALA A 114 -9.61 -2.15 5.77
CA ALA A 114 -9.91 -0.73 5.53
C ALA A 114 -10.29 -0.01 6.83
N ASN A 115 -11.17 -0.61 7.65
CA ASN A 115 -11.56 -0.05 8.94
C ASN A 115 -10.37 0.09 9.91
N MET A 116 -9.47 -0.91 9.96
CA MET A 116 -8.29 -0.87 10.81
C MET A 116 -7.34 0.28 10.41
N LEU A 117 -7.12 0.50 9.12
CA LEU A 117 -6.30 1.59 8.61
C LEU A 117 -6.89 2.97 8.96
N VAL A 118 -8.21 3.13 8.79
CA VAL A 118 -8.92 4.36 9.17
C VAL A 118 -8.85 4.58 10.68
N ALA A 119 -9.07 3.53 11.48
CA ALA A 119 -9.00 3.60 12.95
C ALA A 119 -7.58 3.93 13.44
N ALA A 120 -6.53 3.47 12.77
CA ALA A 120 -5.15 3.83 13.06
C ALA A 120 -4.85 5.32 12.78
N GLY A 121 -5.69 5.98 11.97
CA GLY A 121 -5.62 7.42 11.74
C GLY A 121 -5.00 7.82 10.41
N VAL A 122 -5.07 6.98 9.38
CA VAL A 122 -4.65 7.37 8.03
C VAL A 122 -5.57 8.46 7.47
N ASP A 123 -5.01 9.44 6.75
CA ASP A 123 -5.78 10.52 6.12
C ASP A 123 -6.05 10.24 4.63
N ARG A 124 -5.27 9.38 3.99
CA ARG A 124 -5.40 9.02 2.58
C ARG A 124 -4.72 7.69 2.30
N ILE A 125 -5.27 6.94 1.38
CA ILE A 125 -4.72 5.69 0.87
C ILE A 125 -4.27 5.89 -0.58
N MET A 126 -3.09 5.37 -0.91
CA MET A 126 -2.64 5.18 -2.30
C MET A 126 -2.38 3.70 -2.53
N THR A 127 -2.95 3.13 -3.56
CA THR A 127 -2.80 1.70 -3.87
C THR A 127 -2.72 1.48 -5.38
N MET A 128 -2.36 0.27 -5.80
CA MET A 128 -2.26 -0.09 -7.21
C MET A 128 -3.02 -1.38 -7.48
N ASP A 129 -3.74 -1.44 -8.61
CA ASP A 129 -4.45 -2.61 -9.12
C ASP A 129 -5.25 -3.35 -8.03
N LEU A 130 -6.23 -2.69 -7.44
CA LEU A 130 -7.15 -3.33 -6.51
C LEU A 130 -7.80 -4.56 -7.17
N HIS A 131 -8.02 -5.61 -6.36
CA HIS A 131 -8.70 -6.83 -6.83
C HIS A 131 -10.06 -6.53 -7.45
N ALA A 132 -10.75 -5.52 -6.95
CA ALA A 132 -12.01 -5.01 -7.46
C ALA A 132 -12.12 -3.51 -7.16
N ASP A 133 -12.54 -2.71 -8.12
CA ASP A 133 -12.56 -1.24 -8.01
C ASP A 133 -13.48 -0.73 -6.90
N GLN A 134 -14.57 -1.46 -6.62
CA GLN A 134 -15.52 -1.09 -5.55
C GLN A 134 -14.90 -1.12 -4.14
N ILE A 135 -13.73 -1.74 -3.95
CA ILE A 135 -13.02 -1.74 -2.65
C ILE A 135 -12.67 -0.31 -2.21
N GLN A 136 -12.51 0.62 -3.17
CA GLN A 136 -12.31 2.04 -2.86
C GLN A 136 -13.43 2.59 -1.96
N GLY A 137 -14.66 2.12 -2.14
CA GLY A 137 -15.82 2.49 -1.33
C GLY A 137 -15.83 1.91 0.09
N PHE A 138 -14.86 1.06 0.46
CA PHE A 138 -14.74 0.53 1.82
C PHE A 138 -14.03 1.47 2.78
N PHE A 139 -13.35 2.48 2.25
CA PHE A 139 -12.62 3.47 3.03
C PHE A 139 -13.45 4.72 3.26
N ASP A 140 -13.42 5.24 4.48
CA ASP A 140 -14.02 6.54 4.85
C ASP A 140 -13.03 7.71 4.67
N VAL A 141 -11.93 7.46 3.96
CA VAL A 141 -10.91 8.44 3.59
C VAL A 141 -10.66 8.37 2.07
N PRO A 142 -10.12 9.44 1.45
CA PRO A 142 -9.80 9.43 0.03
C PRO A 142 -8.86 8.29 -0.35
N VAL A 143 -9.14 7.65 -1.49
CA VAL A 143 -8.33 6.58 -2.05
C VAL A 143 -7.87 6.96 -3.46
N ASP A 144 -6.58 6.90 -3.70
CA ASP A 144 -5.98 7.01 -5.03
C ASP A 144 -5.63 5.60 -5.52
N ALA A 145 -6.49 5.04 -6.36
CA ALA A 145 -6.25 3.75 -7.01
C ALA A 145 -5.49 3.96 -8.33
N LEU A 146 -4.25 3.53 -8.37
CA LEU A 146 -3.40 3.60 -9.56
C LEU A 146 -3.52 2.30 -10.35
N TYR A 147 -3.32 2.39 -11.66
CA TYR A 147 -3.35 1.25 -12.57
C TYR A 147 -1.98 1.01 -13.18
N ALA A 148 -1.47 -0.20 -13.08
CA ALA A 148 -0.21 -0.61 -13.69
C ALA A 148 -0.26 -0.61 -15.23
N SER A 149 -1.45 -0.55 -15.82
CA SER A 149 -1.62 -0.37 -17.27
C SER A 149 -0.87 0.86 -17.81
N GLY A 150 -0.78 1.93 -17.01
CA GLY A 150 0.02 3.11 -17.36
C GLY A 150 1.51 2.82 -17.54
N ILE A 151 2.02 1.76 -16.95
CA ILE A 151 3.41 1.30 -17.05
C ILE A 151 3.52 0.21 -18.13
N PHE A 152 2.62 -0.79 -18.10
CA PHE A 152 2.70 -1.94 -19.01
C PHE A 152 2.41 -1.58 -20.46
N VAL A 153 1.46 -0.69 -20.74
CA VAL A 153 1.10 -0.34 -22.11
C VAL A 153 2.26 0.31 -22.87
N PRO A 154 2.97 1.33 -22.35
CA PRO A 154 4.15 1.87 -23.01
C PRO A 154 5.27 0.83 -23.17
N TYR A 155 5.50 0.00 -22.16
CA TYR A 155 6.50 -1.07 -22.21
C TYR A 155 6.19 -2.08 -23.33
N ILE A 156 4.96 -2.61 -23.38
CA ILE A 156 4.57 -3.56 -24.43
C ILE A 156 4.69 -2.94 -25.82
N LYS A 157 4.28 -1.67 -25.97
CA LYS A 157 4.45 -0.95 -27.24
C LYS A 157 5.92 -0.84 -27.66
N SER A 158 6.83 -0.64 -26.69
CA SER A 158 8.27 -0.55 -26.99
C SER A 158 8.89 -1.86 -27.47
N LEU A 159 8.26 -2.99 -27.22
CA LEU A 159 8.70 -4.31 -27.69
C LEU A 159 8.44 -4.55 -29.18
N ASN A 160 7.66 -3.69 -29.85
CA ASN A 160 7.31 -3.77 -31.30
C ASN A 160 6.83 -5.17 -31.71
N ILE A 161 5.97 -5.79 -30.90
CA ILE A 161 5.41 -7.11 -31.18
C ILE A 161 4.34 -6.97 -32.27
N GLU A 162 4.51 -7.72 -33.37
CA GLU A 162 3.61 -7.64 -34.55
C GLU A 162 2.23 -8.20 -34.25
N GLU A 163 2.14 -9.27 -33.46
CA GLU A 163 0.88 -9.87 -33.04
C GLU A 163 0.75 -9.87 -31.50
N ILE A 164 -0.31 -9.25 -30.99
CA ILE A 164 -0.61 -9.22 -29.56
C ILE A 164 -1.93 -9.96 -29.33
N GLY A 165 -1.83 -11.15 -28.73
CA GLY A 165 -2.98 -11.93 -28.26
C GLY A 165 -3.34 -11.56 -26.82
N ARG A 166 -4.60 -11.78 -26.42
CA ARG A 166 -5.05 -11.68 -25.05
C ARG A 166 -5.07 -13.07 -24.40
N ALA A 167 -4.21 -13.28 -23.39
CA ALA A 167 -4.33 -14.42 -22.49
C ALA A 167 -4.95 -13.96 -21.16
N SER A 168 -5.95 -14.69 -20.67
CA SER A 168 -6.57 -14.46 -19.37
C SER A 168 -6.57 -15.77 -18.60
N CYS A 169 -6.42 -15.71 -17.27
CA CYS A 169 -6.51 -16.89 -16.39
C CYS A 169 -7.86 -17.63 -16.48
N ARG A 170 -8.85 -17.05 -17.14
CA ARG A 170 -10.16 -17.68 -17.40
C ARG A 170 -10.26 -18.31 -18.80
N GLU A 171 -9.30 -18.07 -19.65
CA GLU A 171 -9.30 -18.64 -21.00
C GLU A 171 -8.77 -20.07 -20.93
N ARG A 172 -9.66 -21.05 -21.01
CA ARG A 172 -9.26 -22.41 -21.36
C ARG A 172 -8.78 -22.36 -22.80
N VAL A 173 -7.47 -22.50 -22.99
CA VAL A 173 -6.92 -22.68 -24.33
C VAL A 173 -7.48 -24.00 -24.86
N PHE A 174 -8.48 -23.94 -25.71
CA PHE A 174 -8.86 -25.06 -26.56
C PHE A 174 -7.75 -25.21 -27.61
N VAL A 175 -6.87 -26.17 -27.40
CA VAL A 175 -6.00 -26.66 -28.48
C VAL A 175 -6.89 -27.57 -29.33
N PRO A 176 -7.21 -27.23 -30.59
CA PRO A 176 -7.87 -28.17 -31.47
C PRO A 176 -6.91 -29.34 -31.73
N VAL A 177 -7.40 -30.55 -31.50
CA VAL A 177 -6.72 -31.81 -31.85
C VAL A 177 -6.89 -32.06 -33.34
#